data_bbd16fe41dedab9cd716db699a0d1fc9
#
_entry.id   bbd16fe41dedab9cd716db699a0d1fc9
#
_cell.length_a   1.000
_cell.length_b   1.000
_cell.length_c   1.000
_cell.angle_alpha   90.00
_cell.angle_beta   90.00
_cell.angle_gamma   90.00
#
_symmetry.space_group_name_H-M   'P 1'
#
loop_
_entity.id
_entity.type
_entity.pdbx_description
1 polymer ?
#
loop_
_entity_poly.entity_id
_entity_poly.type
_entity_poly.pdbx_seq_one_letter_code
_entity_poly.pdbx_strand_id
1 'polypeptide(L)'
;LQNVGPVGYPGMAEVGNMGLPKKLLERGVRDIVRISDGRMSGTAYGTVVLHAAPEAAVGGNLALVRDGDIIELDVARRRLHLDVSDEELAKRRAEWKPLEPHDTRGYVSLYVDHVMQADRGVDFDFLVGKSSSVVTREAH
;
A
#
# COMPACT_ATOMS: atom_id res chain seq x y z
N LEU A 1 -3.73 -6.36 -2.61
CA LEU A 1 -2.30 -6.66 -2.47
C LEU A 1 -1.76 -5.96 -1.23
N GLN A 2 -1.20 -6.73 -0.31
CA GLN A 2 -0.71 -6.27 0.99
C GLN A 2 0.81 -6.41 1.10
N ASN A 3 1.42 -5.64 2.01
CA ASN A 3 2.84 -5.76 2.37
C ASN A 3 3.81 -5.44 1.22
N VAL A 4 3.44 -4.52 0.37
CA VAL A 4 4.27 -4.02 -0.73
C VAL A 4 4.48 -2.50 -0.67
N GLY A 5 4.14 -1.92 0.47
CA GLY A 5 4.41 -0.53 0.81
C GLY A 5 5.85 -0.27 1.25
N PRO A 6 6.14 0.93 1.78
CA PRO A 6 7.50 1.35 2.12
C PRO A 6 8.26 0.38 3.04
N VAL A 7 7.62 -0.09 4.10
CA VAL A 7 8.23 -1.01 5.08
C VAL A 7 8.09 -2.47 4.63
N GLY A 8 6.91 -2.83 4.11
CA GLY A 8 6.60 -4.21 3.73
C GLY A 8 7.43 -4.73 2.56
N TYR A 9 7.83 -3.84 1.65
CA TYR A 9 8.73 -4.15 0.53
C TYR A 9 9.76 -3.03 0.39
N PRO A 10 10.86 -3.08 1.14
CA PRO A 10 11.87 -2.02 1.17
C PRO A 10 12.34 -1.59 -0.22
N GLY A 11 12.33 -0.27 -0.48
CA GLY A 11 12.57 0.29 -1.81
C GLY A 11 11.33 0.38 -2.69
N MET A 12 10.20 -0.21 -2.30
CA MET A 12 8.89 0.00 -2.93
C MET A 12 8.89 -0.26 -4.43
N ALA A 13 9.26 -1.47 -4.88
CA ALA A 13 9.21 -1.85 -6.28
C ALA A 13 7.77 -1.73 -6.86
N GLU A 14 7.68 -1.48 -8.16
CA GLU A 14 6.41 -1.34 -8.88
C GLU A 14 5.73 -2.70 -9.09
N VAL A 15 5.06 -3.21 -8.09
CA VAL A 15 4.38 -4.52 -8.11
C VAL A 15 2.85 -4.41 -8.13
N GLY A 16 2.31 -3.20 -8.02
CA GLY A 16 0.87 -2.96 -7.90
C GLY A 16 0.07 -3.14 -9.20
N ASN A 17 0.72 -3.45 -10.33
CA ASN A 17 0.04 -3.60 -11.61
C ASN A 17 -0.95 -4.80 -11.66
N MET A 18 -0.85 -5.75 -10.78
CA MET A 18 -1.80 -6.85 -10.55
C MET A 18 -2.66 -7.19 -11.78
N GLY A 19 -2.08 -7.94 -12.74
CA GLY A 19 -2.80 -8.34 -13.95
C GLY A 19 -4.10 -9.08 -13.65
N LEU A 20 -5.11 -8.93 -14.52
CA LEU A 20 -6.37 -9.65 -14.38
C LEU A 20 -6.14 -11.17 -14.51
N PRO A 21 -6.71 -11.98 -13.62
CA PRO A 21 -6.66 -13.43 -13.76
C PRO A 21 -7.25 -13.88 -15.11
N LYS A 22 -6.55 -14.82 -15.80
CA LYS A 22 -6.94 -15.35 -17.10
C LYS A 22 -8.41 -15.80 -17.14
N LYS A 23 -8.87 -16.49 -16.10
CA LYS A 23 -10.25 -16.97 -15.97
C LYS A 23 -11.31 -15.85 -15.98
N LEU A 24 -10.95 -14.64 -15.53
CA LEU A 24 -11.84 -13.48 -15.60
C LEU A 24 -11.86 -12.87 -17.00
N LEU A 25 -10.71 -12.79 -17.66
CA LEU A 25 -10.60 -12.33 -19.04
C LEU A 25 -11.40 -13.24 -19.99
N GLU A 26 -11.34 -14.56 -19.80
CA GLU A 26 -12.14 -15.54 -20.57
C GLU A 26 -13.64 -15.38 -20.36
N ARG A 27 -14.08 -14.85 -19.23
CA ARG A 27 -15.48 -14.48 -18.93
C ARG A 27 -15.87 -13.09 -19.44
N GLY A 28 -14.99 -12.40 -20.15
CA GLY A 28 -15.23 -11.06 -20.68
C GLY A 28 -15.07 -9.94 -19.63
N VAL A 29 -14.62 -10.23 -18.42
CA VAL A 29 -14.32 -9.22 -17.41
C VAL A 29 -13.06 -8.46 -17.83
N ARG A 30 -13.17 -7.14 -17.98
CA ARG A 30 -12.10 -6.29 -18.49
C ARG A 30 -11.43 -5.46 -17.42
N ASP A 31 -12.05 -5.28 -16.28
CA ASP A 31 -11.51 -4.55 -15.13
C ASP A 31 -12.06 -5.10 -13.82
N ILE A 32 -11.26 -4.99 -12.75
CA ILE A 32 -11.65 -5.21 -11.36
C ILE A 32 -11.01 -4.14 -10.51
N VAL A 33 -11.65 -3.74 -9.43
CA VAL A 33 -11.02 -2.84 -8.45
C VAL A 33 -9.86 -3.57 -7.79
N ARG A 34 -8.70 -2.92 -7.78
CA ARG A 34 -7.48 -3.41 -7.15
C ARG A 34 -7.02 -2.41 -6.12
N ILE A 35 -6.67 -2.86 -4.95
CA ILE A 35 -6.26 -2.01 -3.83
C ILE A 35 -4.93 -2.52 -3.31
N SER A 36 -3.97 -1.61 -3.11
CA SER A 36 -2.62 -1.94 -2.65
C SER A 36 -2.02 -0.83 -1.80
N ASP A 37 -1.14 -1.21 -0.88
CA ASP A 37 -0.24 -0.30 -0.18
C ASP A 37 1.05 -0.01 -0.97
N GLY A 38 1.26 -0.71 -2.10
CA GLY A 38 2.39 -0.51 -2.99
C GLY A 38 2.17 0.55 -4.06
N ARG A 39 3.17 0.68 -4.92
CA ARG A 39 3.15 1.53 -6.12
C ARG A 39 3.01 0.68 -7.39
N MET A 40 2.62 1.32 -8.48
CA MET A 40 2.64 0.72 -9.81
C MET A 40 3.04 1.76 -10.85
N SER A 41 3.37 1.28 -12.05
CA SER A 41 3.63 2.15 -13.20
C SER A 41 2.40 2.98 -13.58
N GLY A 42 2.58 4.23 -13.99
CA GLY A 42 1.53 5.07 -14.56
C GLY A 42 0.91 4.54 -15.85
N THR A 43 1.49 3.50 -16.45
CA THR A 43 0.93 2.79 -17.61
C THR A 43 -0.06 1.69 -17.24
N ALA A 44 -0.26 1.41 -15.96
CA ALA A 44 -1.22 0.41 -15.52
C ALA A 44 -2.65 0.82 -15.89
N TYR A 45 -3.45 -0.17 -16.25
CA TYR A 45 -4.81 0.01 -16.75
C TYR A 45 -5.86 -0.35 -15.69
N GLY A 46 -6.98 0.39 -15.69
CA GLY A 46 -8.17 0.06 -14.91
C GLY A 46 -8.26 0.77 -13.56
N THR A 47 -9.16 0.29 -12.71
CA THR A 47 -9.45 0.90 -11.41
C THR A 47 -8.49 0.39 -10.35
N VAL A 48 -7.52 1.21 -9.95
CA VAL A 48 -6.50 0.84 -8.97
C VAL A 48 -6.35 1.92 -7.91
N VAL A 49 -6.43 1.51 -6.65
CA VAL A 49 -6.09 2.33 -5.48
C VAL A 49 -4.69 1.94 -5.01
N LEU A 50 -3.81 2.90 -4.98
CA LEU A 50 -2.40 2.73 -4.61
C LEU A 50 -2.10 3.42 -3.29
N HIS A 51 -0.94 3.07 -2.73
CA HIS A 51 -0.39 3.77 -1.57
C HIS A 51 -1.37 3.83 -0.39
N ALA A 52 -2.18 2.77 -0.20
CA ALA A 52 -3.04 2.68 0.98
C ALA A 52 -2.18 2.84 2.25
N ALA A 53 -2.47 3.87 3.04
CA ALA A 53 -1.70 4.23 4.22
C ALA A 53 -2.64 4.39 5.44
N PRO A 54 -2.19 3.96 6.63
CA PRO A 54 -0.96 3.21 6.89
C PRO A 54 -0.94 1.86 6.16
N GLU A 55 0.25 1.45 5.68
CA GLU A 55 0.41 0.19 4.96
C GLU A 55 0.14 -1.06 5.83
N ALA A 56 -0.06 -2.21 5.19
CA ALA A 56 -0.35 -3.45 5.90
C ALA A 56 0.79 -3.88 6.83
N ALA A 57 2.04 -3.70 6.41
CA ALA A 57 3.22 -4.10 7.19
C ALA A 57 3.37 -3.39 8.55
N VAL A 58 2.76 -2.21 8.71
CA VAL A 58 2.72 -1.49 9.99
C VAL A 58 1.36 -1.58 10.68
N GLY A 59 0.51 -2.51 10.27
CA GLY A 59 -0.81 -2.75 10.88
C GLY A 59 -1.92 -1.82 10.40
N GLY A 60 -1.79 -1.22 9.22
CA GLY A 60 -2.90 -0.51 8.58
C GLY A 60 -4.11 -1.40 8.33
N ASN A 61 -5.28 -0.82 8.10
CA ASN A 61 -6.53 -1.58 7.93
C ASN A 61 -6.47 -2.59 6.77
N LEU A 62 -5.63 -2.32 5.76
CA LEU A 62 -5.43 -3.27 4.67
C LEU A 62 -4.91 -4.63 5.16
N ALA A 63 -4.12 -4.67 6.25
CA ALA A 63 -3.65 -5.91 6.87
C ALA A 63 -4.78 -6.75 7.49
N LEU A 64 -5.92 -6.14 7.77
CA LEU A 64 -7.05 -6.79 8.45
C LEU A 64 -8.10 -7.33 7.49
N VAL A 65 -7.95 -7.06 6.19
CA VAL A 65 -8.87 -7.54 5.14
C VAL A 65 -8.76 -9.05 5.03
N ARG A 66 -9.91 -9.73 4.97
CA ARG A 66 -10.05 -11.18 4.77
C ARG A 66 -10.90 -11.48 3.54
N ASP A 67 -10.75 -12.67 3.01
CA ASP A 67 -11.56 -13.15 1.90
C ASP A 67 -13.06 -13.08 2.26
N GLY A 68 -13.84 -12.47 1.36
CA GLY A 68 -15.27 -12.26 1.54
C GLY A 68 -15.66 -10.93 2.18
N ASP A 69 -14.72 -10.15 2.68
CA ASP A 69 -15.01 -8.80 3.17
C ASP A 69 -15.49 -7.88 2.05
N ILE A 70 -16.40 -6.99 2.39
CA ILE A 70 -16.86 -5.93 1.49
C ILE A 70 -16.03 -4.68 1.68
N ILE A 71 -15.57 -4.11 0.58
CA ILE A 71 -14.86 -2.83 0.57
C ILE A 71 -15.66 -1.85 -0.28
N GLU A 72 -16.05 -0.73 0.32
CA GLU A 72 -16.69 0.39 -0.35
C GLU A 72 -15.63 1.33 -0.93
N LEU A 73 -15.71 1.62 -2.23
CA LEU A 73 -14.95 2.67 -2.89
C LEU A 73 -15.93 3.70 -3.46
N ASP A 74 -16.03 4.83 -2.82
CA ASP A 74 -16.82 5.98 -3.25
C ASP A 74 -15.91 7.17 -3.57
N VAL A 75 -15.62 7.36 -4.86
CA VAL A 75 -14.72 8.41 -5.33
C VAL A 75 -15.31 9.79 -5.09
N ALA A 76 -16.62 9.95 -5.24
CA ALA A 76 -17.31 11.24 -5.05
C ALA A 76 -17.21 11.72 -3.59
N ARG A 77 -17.38 10.79 -2.65
CA ARG A 77 -17.24 11.07 -1.20
C ARG A 77 -15.80 10.96 -0.71
N ARG A 78 -14.85 10.58 -1.57
CA ARG A 78 -13.46 10.32 -1.20
C ARG A 78 -13.36 9.28 -0.09
N ARG A 79 -14.15 8.21 -0.19
CA ARG A 79 -14.27 7.17 0.84
C ARG A 79 -13.72 5.85 0.30
N LEU A 80 -12.80 5.28 1.04
CA LEU A 80 -12.38 3.89 0.93
C LEU A 80 -12.62 3.25 2.30
N HIS A 81 -13.53 2.29 2.39
CA HIS A 81 -13.99 1.76 3.67
C HIS A 81 -14.08 0.23 3.63
N LEU A 82 -13.59 -0.38 4.69
CA LEU A 82 -13.78 -1.81 4.96
C LEU A 82 -15.05 -1.97 5.79
N ASP A 83 -16.07 -2.59 5.20
CA ASP A 83 -17.38 -2.80 5.83
C ASP A 83 -17.35 -3.98 6.81
N VAL A 84 -16.70 -3.74 7.93
CA VAL A 84 -16.52 -4.68 9.05
C VAL A 84 -16.76 -3.90 10.34
N SER A 85 -17.43 -4.52 11.34
CA SER A 85 -17.70 -3.84 12.59
C SER A 85 -16.44 -3.50 13.39
N ASP A 86 -16.53 -2.47 14.22
CA ASP A 86 -15.39 -2.02 15.03
C ASP A 86 -14.90 -3.12 15.98
N GLU A 87 -15.82 -3.96 16.50
CA GLU A 87 -15.49 -5.09 17.38
C GLU A 87 -14.69 -6.16 16.63
N GLU A 88 -15.10 -6.51 15.41
CA GLU A 88 -14.38 -7.47 14.58
C GLU A 88 -13.03 -6.91 14.13
N LEU A 89 -12.95 -5.63 13.77
CA LEU A 89 -11.68 -4.96 13.45
C LEU A 89 -10.74 -4.97 14.67
N ALA A 90 -11.24 -4.70 15.87
CA ALA A 90 -10.44 -4.74 17.10
C ALA A 90 -9.90 -6.15 17.37
N LYS A 91 -10.73 -7.18 17.16
CA LYS A 91 -10.32 -8.59 17.26
C LYS A 91 -9.22 -8.93 16.26
N ARG A 92 -9.44 -8.61 14.97
CA ARG A 92 -8.44 -8.86 13.92
C ARG A 92 -7.13 -8.14 14.19
N ARG A 93 -7.20 -6.92 14.73
CA ARG A 93 -6.01 -6.14 15.12
C ARG A 93 -5.25 -6.78 16.27
N ALA A 94 -5.96 -7.38 17.24
CA ALA A 94 -5.32 -8.12 18.33
C ALA A 94 -4.64 -9.42 17.85
N GLU A 95 -5.12 -10.01 16.77
CA GLU A 95 -4.55 -11.21 16.14
C GLU A 95 -3.41 -10.89 15.17
N TRP A 96 -3.33 -9.63 14.68
CA TRP A 96 -2.32 -9.22 13.72
C TRP A 96 -0.91 -9.27 14.34
N LYS A 97 0.05 -9.69 13.54
CA LYS A 97 1.46 -9.70 13.91
C LYS A 97 2.28 -8.97 12.85
N PRO A 98 3.28 -8.18 13.26
CA PRO A 98 4.19 -7.56 12.31
C PRO A 98 4.94 -8.63 11.49
N LEU A 99 5.39 -8.21 10.30
CA LEU A 99 6.30 -9.06 9.51
C LEU A 99 7.63 -9.22 10.23
N GLU A 100 8.27 -10.36 10.00
CA GLU A 100 9.67 -10.52 10.40
C GLU A 100 10.53 -9.50 9.64
N PRO A 101 11.52 -8.89 10.30
CA PRO A 101 12.42 -7.95 9.64
C PRO A 101 13.11 -8.57 8.42
N HIS A 102 13.19 -7.84 7.32
CA HIS A 102 13.94 -8.27 6.14
C HIS A 102 15.43 -8.44 6.44
N ASP A 103 15.96 -7.50 7.20
CA ASP A 103 17.35 -7.47 7.65
C ASP A 103 17.44 -6.78 9.01
N THR A 104 18.43 -7.17 9.80
CA THR A 104 18.69 -6.54 11.11
C THR A 104 19.86 -5.54 11.07
N ARG A 105 20.46 -5.34 9.88
CA ARG A 105 21.62 -4.47 9.70
C ARG A 105 21.77 -4.03 8.24
N GLY A 106 22.40 -2.89 8.01
CA GLY A 106 22.73 -2.36 6.68
C GLY A 106 21.70 -1.40 6.14
N TYR A 107 21.74 -1.13 4.84
CA TYR A 107 20.86 -0.13 4.20
C TYR A 107 19.39 -0.51 4.27
N VAL A 108 19.04 -1.78 4.20
CA VAL A 108 17.64 -2.23 4.31
C VAL A 108 17.10 -1.93 5.70
N SER A 109 17.84 -2.25 6.77
CA SER A 109 17.45 -1.92 8.13
C SER A 109 17.33 -0.40 8.32
N LEU A 110 18.34 0.36 7.88
CA LEU A 110 18.29 1.83 7.93
C LEU A 110 17.06 2.39 7.21
N TYR A 111 16.73 1.86 6.03
CA TYR A 111 15.56 2.27 5.28
C TYR A 111 14.26 1.98 6.06
N VAL A 112 14.09 0.75 6.52
CA VAL A 112 12.87 0.30 7.23
C VAL A 112 12.66 1.06 8.53
N ASP A 113 13.75 1.37 9.26
CA ASP A 113 13.70 2.06 10.56
C ASP A 113 13.30 3.55 10.41
N HIS A 114 13.52 4.16 9.25
CA HIS A 114 13.40 5.60 9.06
C HIS A 114 12.42 6.03 7.97
N VAL A 115 11.96 5.12 7.09
CA VAL A 115 11.04 5.48 6.03
C VAL A 115 9.66 5.81 6.56
N MET A 116 9.12 6.93 6.11
CA MET A 116 7.75 7.34 6.43
C MET A 116 6.73 6.68 5.51
N GLN A 117 5.48 6.68 5.92
CA GLN A 117 4.37 6.16 5.16
C GLN A 117 4.07 6.98 3.90
N ALA A 118 3.33 6.40 2.96
CA ALA A 118 3.04 7.00 1.65
C ALA A 118 2.30 8.34 1.74
N ASP A 119 1.40 8.51 2.70
CA ASP A 119 0.68 9.76 2.97
C ASP A 119 1.59 10.88 3.49
N ARG A 120 2.82 10.54 3.88
CA ARG A 120 3.87 11.47 4.29
C ARG A 120 5.00 11.59 3.27
N GLY A 121 4.85 11.01 2.08
CA GLY A 121 5.77 11.16 0.95
C GLY A 121 6.90 10.13 0.86
N VAL A 122 6.91 9.07 1.69
CA VAL A 122 7.97 8.04 1.66
C VAL A 122 9.38 8.65 1.82
N ASP A 123 9.48 9.75 2.55
CA ASP A 123 10.76 10.38 2.89
C ASP A 123 11.38 9.70 4.12
N PHE A 124 12.61 9.99 4.45
CA PHE A 124 13.18 9.61 5.73
C PHE A 124 12.84 10.64 6.81
N ASP A 125 12.50 10.19 7.99
CA ASP A 125 12.09 11.04 9.11
C ASP A 125 13.14 12.12 9.48
N PHE A 126 14.41 11.79 9.36
CA PHE A 126 15.53 12.72 9.63
C PHE A 126 15.83 13.70 8.47
N LEU A 127 15.18 13.56 7.32
CA LEU A 127 15.32 14.45 6.14
C LEU A 127 14.17 15.44 6.01
N VAL A 128 13.09 15.29 6.75
CA VAL A 128 11.91 16.16 6.69
C VAL A 128 12.30 17.64 6.81
N GLY A 129 11.82 18.44 5.86
CA GLY A 129 12.13 19.87 5.80
C GLY A 129 13.54 20.23 5.32
N LYS A 130 14.31 19.24 4.86
CA LYS A 130 15.64 19.46 4.27
C LYS A 130 15.57 19.24 2.75
N SER A 131 16.23 20.11 2.01
CA SER A 131 16.41 19.95 0.56
C SER A 131 17.86 20.22 0.16
N SER A 132 18.46 19.32 -0.60
CA SER A 132 19.83 19.45 -1.09
C SER A 132 19.90 20.11 -2.48
N SER A 133 18.81 20.10 -3.22
CA SER A 133 18.75 20.65 -4.58
C SER A 133 17.34 21.11 -4.93
N VAL A 134 17.26 22.07 -5.85
CA VAL A 134 15.99 22.44 -6.49
C VAL A 134 15.72 21.42 -7.59
N VAL A 135 14.69 20.59 -7.40
CA VAL A 135 14.20 19.71 -8.45
C VAL A 135 13.17 20.47 -9.28
N THR A 136 13.38 20.57 -10.56
CA THR A 136 12.42 21.23 -11.45
C THR A 136 11.16 20.38 -11.59
N ARG A 137 10.01 21.02 -11.79
CA ARG A 137 8.70 20.34 -11.92
C ARG A 137 8.65 19.32 -13.07
N GLU A 138 9.57 19.42 -14.03
CA GLU A 138 9.63 18.60 -15.24
C GLU A 138 10.76 17.54 -15.20
N ALA A 139 11.34 17.32 -14.03
CA ALA A 139 12.39 16.32 -13.85
C ALA A 139 11.77 14.92 -13.64
N HIS A 140 11.26 14.31 -14.71
CA HIS A 140 10.83 12.90 -14.73
C HIS A 140 11.47 12.15 -15.87
#